data_18e2fd52221b79c570128878dfc506b5
#
_entry.id   18e2fd52221b79c570128878dfc506b5
#
_cell.length_a   1.000
_cell.length_b   1.000
_cell.length_c   1.000
_cell.angle_alpha   90.00
_cell.angle_beta   90.00
_cell.angle_gamma   90.00
#
_symmetry.space_group_name_H-M   'P 1'
#
loop_
_entity.id
_entity.type
_entity.pdbx_description
1 polymer ?
#
loop_
_entity_poly.entity_id
_entity_poly.type
_entity_poly.pdbx_seq_one_letter_code
_entity_poly.pdbx_strand_id
1 'polypeptide(L)'
;MPALRSVLLLCWRDIGHPQGGGSEAYLQRVGAQLAASGIAVTLRTARSPGAPRREVVDGVRIDRAGGRYSVYVWALLAMAAARIGLGPLRRVRPDVVVDTQNGLPFLARLVYGRRVVVLVHHCHRAQWPVAGPVLGRIGWFVESRLSPRLNRRNQYVTVSLPSARDLVALGVRNEQIAVVRNGLDEAPASSLSGPRSGAPRVVVLSRLVPHKQIEDALEAVAALRPQIPGLHLDIVGDGWWRQRLVDHVRRLGMSDAVTFHGHVDDVTKHHVLQSSWVHVLPSRKEGWGLAVVEAAQHAVPTIGYRCAGGLSDSIVDGVTGLLVDSHAELVDRLERLLRDPVLRDQLGAKAQTRSGEFSWTQSADAMASVLHAVQVGEFVSGVV
;
A
#
# COMPACT_ATOMS: atom_id res chain seq x y z
N MET A 1 -18.82 27.11 -6.98
CA MET A 1 -18.58 25.78 -7.61
C MET A 1 -19.53 24.77 -6.98
N PRO A 2 -20.08 23.77 -7.72
CA PRO A 2 -20.94 22.78 -7.10
C PRO A 2 -20.15 21.96 -6.07
N ALA A 3 -20.67 21.86 -4.84
CA ALA A 3 -20.03 21.09 -3.78
C ALA A 3 -19.99 19.59 -4.14
N LEU A 4 -18.89 18.90 -3.87
CA LEU A 4 -18.78 17.45 -3.96
C LEU A 4 -19.66 16.82 -2.86
N ARG A 5 -20.68 16.06 -3.24
CA ARG A 5 -21.68 15.51 -2.31
C ARG A 5 -21.62 14.00 -2.16
N SER A 6 -21.20 13.30 -3.19
CA SER A 6 -21.25 11.84 -3.20
C SER A 6 -20.11 11.23 -4.02
N VAL A 7 -19.42 10.25 -3.46
CA VAL A 7 -18.32 9.52 -4.09
C VAL A 7 -18.59 8.02 -4.02
N LEU A 8 -18.38 7.32 -5.16
CA LEU A 8 -18.38 5.87 -5.22
C LEU A 8 -16.93 5.39 -5.36
N LEU A 9 -16.46 4.64 -4.38
CA LEU A 9 -15.17 3.96 -4.38
C LEU A 9 -15.37 2.52 -4.87
N LEU A 10 -14.50 2.06 -5.78
CA LEU A 10 -14.48 0.69 -6.27
C LEU A 10 -13.15 0.04 -5.91
N CYS A 11 -13.19 -1.06 -5.18
CA CYS A 11 -12.02 -1.88 -4.88
C CYS A 11 -12.42 -3.35 -4.82
N TRP A 12 -11.55 -4.26 -5.24
CA TRP A 12 -11.89 -5.67 -5.22
C TRP A 12 -11.88 -6.28 -3.81
N ARG A 13 -11.26 -5.61 -2.84
CA ARG A 13 -11.26 -5.94 -1.41
C ARG A 13 -11.55 -4.70 -0.57
N ASP A 14 -12.01 -4.89 0.64
CA ASP A 14 -12.02 -3.88 1.70
C ASP A 14 -11.01 -4.22 2.80
N ILE A 15 -10.91 -3.35 3.80
CA ILE A 15 -9.98 -3.53 4.93
C ILE A 15 -10.31 -4.75 5.79
N GLY A 16 -11.58 -5.18 5.85
CA GLY A 16 -12.00 -6.39 6.55
C GLY A 16 -11.70 -7.71 5.82
N HIS A 17 -11.13 -7.65 4.62
CA HIS A 17 -10.76 -8.85 3.88
C HIS A 17 -9.48 -9.48 4.47
N PRO A 18 -9.40 -10.83 4.67
CA PRO A 18 -8.20 -11.48 5.27
C PRO A 18 -6.87 -11.18 4.55
N GLN A 19 -6.93 -10.79 3.29
CA GLN A 19 -5.77 -10.40 2.49
C GLN A 19 -5.71 -8.88 2.25
N GLY A 20 -6.40 -8.07 3.05
CA GLY A 20 -6.33 -6.61 3.02
C GLY A 20 -4.89 -6.12 3.20
N GLY A 21 -4.60 -4.93 2.71
CA GLY A 21 -3.27 -4.32 2.79
C GLY A 21 -3.33 -2.81 2.63
N GLY A 22 -2.20 -2.20 2.29
CA GLY A 22 -2.08 -0.74 2.22
C GLY A 22 -3.03 -0.05 1.24
N SER A 23 -3.39 -0.69 0.12
CA SER A 23 -4.34 -0.12 -0.83
C SER A 23 -5.77 -0.04 -0.30
N GLU A 24 -6.17 -1.05 0.47
CA GLU A 24 -7.48 -1.11 1.11
C GLU A 24 -7.55 -0.13 2.30
N ALA A 25 -6.47 -0.07 3.09
CA ALA A 25 -6.34 0.91 4.18
C ALA A 25 -6.40 2.35 3.63
N TYR A 26 -5.70 2.64 2.53
CA TYR A 26 -5.76 3.95 1.87
C TYR A 26 -7.20 4.35 1.54
N LEU A 27 -7.96 3.48 0.88
CA LEU A 27 -9.35 3.79 0.50
C LEU A 27 -10.26 3.95 1.72
N GLN A 28 -10.09 3.12 2.75
CA GLN A 28 -10.88 3.23 3.98
C GLN A 28 -10.58 4.54 4.71
N ARG A 29 -9.29 4.87 4.91
CA ARG A 29 -8.88 6.08 5.63
C ARG A 29 -9.28 7.37 4.88
N VAL A 30 -8.98 7.45 3.59
CA VAL A 30 -9.40 8.59 2.74
C VAL A 30 -10.92 8.67 2.69
N GLY A 31 -11.62 7.54 2.51
CA GLY A 31 -13.08 7.50 2.50
C GLY A 31 -13.70 7.96 3.81
N ALA A 32 -13.13 7.56 4.95
CA ALA A 32 -13.58 7.99 6.28
C ALA A 32 -13.42 9.51 6.49
N GLN A 33 -12.30 10.08 6.10
CA GLN A 33 -12.07 11.54 6.19
C GLN A 33 -13.02 12.31 5.27
N LEU A 34 -13.25 11.83 4.03
CA LEU A 34 -14.25 12.42 3.13
C LEU A 34 -15.66 12.34 3.73
N ALA A 35 -16.00 11.23 4.37
CA ALA A 35 -17.30 11.07 5.04
C ALA A 35 -17.43 12.01 6.25
N ALA A 36 -16.38 12.18 7.05
CA ALA A 36 -16.32 13.13 8.16
C ALA A 36 -16.49 14.59 7.68
N SER A 37 -16.04 14.90 6.46
CA SER A 37 -16.24 16.21 5.81
C SER A 37 -17.65 16.36 5.19
N GLY A 38 -18.58 15.43 5.44
CA GLY A 38 -19.97 15.52 4.98
C GLY A 38 -20.24 14.97 3.57
N ILE A 39 -19.26 14.31 2.94
CA ILE A 39 -19.40 13.68 1.63
C ILE A 39 -20.00 12.27 1.81
N ALA A 40 -21.05 11.92 1.09
CA ALA A 40 -21.62 10.58 1.10
C ALA A 40 -20.69 9.60 0.38
N VAL A 41 -19.95 8.76 1.11
CA VAL A 41 -19.01 7.80 0.55
C VAL A 41 -19.61 6.40 0.54
N THR A 42 -19.57 5.73 -0.62
CA THR A 42 -19.95 4.30 -0.77
C THR A 42 -18.78 3.53 -1.36
N LEU A 43 -18.37 2.44 -0.70
CA LEU A 43 -17.38 1.49 -1.22
C LEU A 43 -18.11 0.25 -1.77
N ARG A 44 -17.89 -0.06 -3.05
CA ARG A 44 -18.33 -1.31 -3.67
C ARG A 44 -17.17 -2.26 -3.79
N THR A 45 -17.33 -3.49 -3.23
CA THR A 45 -16.23 -4.45 -3.09
C THR A 45 -16.73 -5.90 -3.18
N ALA A 46 -15.78 -6.87 -3.25
CA ALA A 46 -16.10 -8.29 -3.16
C ALA A 46 -16.55 -8.66 -1.74
N ARG A 47 -17.27 -9.76 -1.64
CA ARG A 47 -17.73 -10.32 -0.36
C ARG A 47 -16.78 -11.44 0.06
N SER A 48 -16.10 -11.28 1.18
CA SER A 48 -15.36 -12.37 1.83
C SER A 48 -16.31 -13.30 2.61
N PRO A 49 -15.96 -14.57 2.85
CA PRO A 49 -16.74 -15.47 3.69
C PRO A 49 -17.00 -14.86 5.08
N GLY A 50 -18.23 -14.96 5.55
CA GLY A 50 -18.65 -14.40 6.84
C GLY A 50 -18.92 -12.88 6.86
N ALA A 51 -18.44 -12.10 5.89
CA ALA A 51 -18.66 -10.67 5.88
C ALA A 51 -20.13 -10.31 5.57
N PRO A 52 -20.72 -9.28 6.21
CA PRO A 52 -22.06 -8.81 5.92
C PRO A 52 -22.12 -8.21 4.50
N ARG A 53 -23.29 -8.31 3.86
CA ARG A 53 -23.49 -7.70 2.52
C ARG A 53 -23.39 -6.20 2.55
N ARG A 54 -23.78 -5.57 3.65
CA ARG A 54 -23.75 -4.11 3.84
C ARG A 54 -23.41 -3.81 5.28
N GLU A 55 -22.59 -2.81 5.46
CA GLU A 55 -22.29 -2.21 6.76
C GLU A 55 -21.85 -0.76 6.58
N VAL A 56 -21.67 -0.06 7.66
CA VAL A 56 -21.05 1.28 7.69
C VAL A 56 -19.84 1.18 8.61
N VAL A 57 -18.68 1.55 8.12
CA VAL A 57 -17.42 1.58 8.88
C VAL A 57 -16.83 2.98 8.73
N ASP A 58 -16.63 3.68 9.83
CA ASP A 58 -16.08 5.05 9.86
C ASP A 58 -16.82 6.02 8.90
N GLY A 59 -18.14 5.93 8.83
CA GLY A 59 -18.97 6.75 7.94
C GLY A 59 -19.02 6.28 6.47
N VAL A 60 -18.17 5.35 6.07
CA VAL A 60 -18.16 4.76 4.72
C VAL A 60 -19.19 3.65 4.63
N ARG A 61 -20.12 3.76 3.69
CA ARG A 61 -21.07 2.68 3.39
C ARG A 61 -20.39 1.62 2.54
N ILE A 62 -20.23 0.43 3.06
CA ILE A 62 -19.65 -0.71 2.32
C ILE A 62 -20.80 -1.57 1.77
N ASP A 63 -20.77 -1.83 0.45
CA ASP A 63 -21.70 -2.71 -0.26
C ASP A 63 -20.89 -3.83 -0.94
N ARG A 64 -21.06 -5.08 -0.50
CA ARG A 64 -20.29 -6.23 -0.95
C ARG A 64 -21.11 -7.15 -1.84
N ALA A 65 -20.56 -7.51 -3.02
CA ALA A 65 -21.10 -8.56 -3.86
C ALA A 65 -20.04 -9.15 -4.79
N GLY A 66 -20.25 -10.42 -5.13
CA GLY A 66 -19.29 -11.20 -5.91
C GLY A 66 -18.10 -11.67 -5.07
N GLY A 67 -17.25 -12.48 -5.68
CA GLY A 67 -15.96 -12.92 -5.15
C GLY A 67 -14.81 -12.26 -5.90
N ARG A 68 -13.60 -12.81 -5.74
CA ARG A 68 -12.33 -12.28 -6.26
C ARG A 68 -12.36 -11.82 -7.71
N TYR A 69 -13.02 -12.57 -8.60
CA TYR A 69 -13.06 -12.26 -10.04
C TYR A 69 -14.43 -11.72 -10.48
N SER A 70 -15.52 -12.18 -9.86
CA SER A 70 -16.87 -11.77 -10.25
C SER A 70 -17.25 -10.38 -9.74
N VAL A 71 -16.52 -9.80 -8.79
CA VAL A 71 -16.76 -8.46 -8.25
C VAL A 71 -16.78 -7.38 -9.36
N TYR A 72 -15.91 -7.49 -10.36
CA TYR A 72 -15.83 -6.54 -11.47
C TYR A 72 -17.12 -6.51 -12.30
N VAL A 73 -17.63 -7.70 -12.64
CA VAL A 73 -18.88 -7.83 -13.40
C VAL A 73 -20.07 -7.35 -12.56
N TRP A 74 -20.16 -7.79 -11.30
CA TRP A 74 -21.24 -7.37 -10.40
C TRP A 74 -21.21 -5.87 -10.10
N ALA A 75 -20.04 -5.25 -10.00
CA ALA A 75 -19.92 -3.82 -9.83
C ALA A 75 -20.37 -3.06 -11.10
N LEU A 76 -19.92 -3.51 -12.28
CA LEU A 76 -20.31 -2.89 -13.56
C LEU A 76 -21.82 -2.96 -13.77
N LEU A 77 -22.43 -4.12 -13.56
CA LEU A 77 -23.89 -4.30 -13.66
C LEU A 77 -24.65 -3.46 -12.64
N ALA A 78 -24.14 -3.38 -11.39
CA ALA A 78 -24.76 -2.55 -10.35
C ALA A 78 -24.68 -1.05 -10.69
N MET A 79 -23.57 -0.58 -11.24
CA MET A 79 -23.41 0.80 -11.70
C MET A 79 -24.36 1.10 -12.90
N ALA A 80 -24.44 0.20 -13.88
CA ALA A 80 -25.34 0.38 -15.03
C ALA A 80 -26.81 0.39 -14.58
N ALA A 81 -27.23 -0.54 -13.72
CA ALA A 81 -28.58 -0.59 -13.16
C ALA A 81 -28.92 0.66 -12.36
N ALA A 82 -27.96 1.22 -11.62
CA ALA A 82 -28.16 2.44 -10.84
C ALA A 82 -28.49 3.65 -11.73
N ARG A 83 -27.99 3.70 -12.97
CA ARG A 83 -28.29 4.78 -13.93
C ARG A 83 -29.79 4.84 -14.30
N ILE A 84 -30.48 3.72 -14.23
CA ILE A 84 -31.94 3.62 -14.50
C ILE A 84 -32.75 3.41 -13.22
N GLY A 85 -32.15 3.73 -12.04
CA GLY A 85 -32.84 3.68 -10.74
C GLY A 85 -33.01 2.27 -10.16
N LEU A 86 -32.34 1.27 -10.70
CA LEU A 86 -32.44 -0.14 -10.26
C LEU A 86 -31.20 -0.62 -9.53
N GLY A 87 -31.32 -1.78 -8.87
CA GLY A 87 -30.20 -2.50 -8.26
C GLY A 87 -29.73 -1.96 -6.91
N PRO A 88 -28.62 -2.52 -6.39
CA PRO A 88 -28.14 -2.23 -5.03
C PRO A 88 -27.63 -0.80 -4.85
N LEU A 89 -27.14 -0.18 -5.93
CA LEU A 89 -26.61 1.19 -5.95
C LEU A 89 -27.64 2.24 -6.39
N ARG A 90 -28.94 1.89 -6.55
CA ARG A 90 -29.99 2.80 -7.09
C ARG A 90 -30.14 4.13 -6.36
N ARG A 91 -29.73 4.19 -5.09
CA ARG A 91 -29.75 5.42 -4.27
C ARG A 91 -28.41 6.15 -4.25
N VAL A 92 -27.36 5.54 -4.82
CA VAL A 92 -26.03 6.14 -4.93
C VAL A 92 -25.98 6.91 -6.24
N ARG A 93 -25.86 8.23 -6.13
CA ARG A 93 -25.73 9.14 -7.27
C ARG A 93 -24.38 9.85 -7.16
N PRO A 94 -23.28 9.16 -7.52
CA PRO A 94 -21.95 9.72 -7.32
C PRO A 94 -21.71 10.91 -8.25
N ASP A 95 -21.12 11.97 -7.70
CA ASP A 95 -20.57 13.05 -8.50
C ASP A 95 -19.32 12.58 -9.22
N VAL A 96 -18.49 11.77 -8.54
CA VAL A 96 -17.27 11.17 -9.07
C VAL A 96 -17.16 9.71 -8.59
N VAL A 97 -16.58 8.85 -9.44
CA VAL A 97 -16.27 7.45 -9.12
C VAL A 97 -14.76 7.26 -9.09
N VAL A 98 -14.23 6.63 -8.04
CA VAL A 98 -12.84 6.19 -7.95
C VAL A 98 -12.75 4.71 -8.32
N ASP A 99 -12.16 4.42 -9.47
CA ASP A 99 -11.92 3.08 -10.00
C ASP A 99 -10.52 2.63 -9.59
N THR A 100 -10.42 1.83 -8.51
CA THR A 100 -9.12 1.36 -8.02
C THR A 100 -8.66 0.17 -8.85
N GLN A 101 -7.66 0.42 -9.66
CA GLN A 101 -7.04 -0.59 -10.50
C GLN A 101 -5.92 -1.31 -9.74
N ASN A 102 -6.26 -2.40 -9.06
CA ASN A 102 -5.31 -3.35 -8.46
C ASN A 102 -5.09 -4.54 -9.44
N GLY A 103 -4.46 -4.25 -10.59
CA GLY A 103 -4.30 -5.12 -11.75
C GLY A 103 -5.44 -4.94 -12.77
N LEU A 104 -6.68 -5.27 -12.43
CA LEU A 104 -7.83 -5.10 -13.32
C LEU A 104 -8.66 -3.85 -12.94
N PRO A 105 -9.10 -3.03 -13.91
CA PRO A 105 -10.04 -1.93 -13.68
C PRO A 105 -11.48 -2.45 -13.57
N PHE A 106 -12.33 -1.72 -12.85
CA PHE A 106 -13.79 -1.97 -12.81
C PHE A 106 -14.53 -1.46 -14.05
N LEU A 107 -13.82 -0.80 -14.94
CA LEU A 107 -14.38 -0.21 -16.16
C LEU A 107 -15.49 0.82 -15.88
N ALA A 108 -15.43 1.52 -14.76
CA ALA A 108 -16.42 2.53 -14.36
C ALA A 108 -16.62 3.61 -15.43
N ARG A 109 -15.58 3.90 -16.21
CA ARG A 109 -15.65 4.82 -17.33
C ARG A 109 -16.77 4.52 -18.32
N LEU A 110 -17.11 3.26 -18.55
CA LEU A 110 -18.18 2.86 -19.48
C LEU A 110 -19.57 3.36 -19.03
N VAL A 111 -19.72 3.59 -17.72
CA VAL A 111 -20.99 4.04 -17.11
C VAL A 111 -20.97 5.53 -16.76
N TYR A 112 -19.85 6.04 -16.27
CA TYR A 112 -19.74 7.41 -15.73
C TYR A 112 -18.87 8.35 -16.56
N GLY A 113 -18.31 7.88 -17.66
CA GLY A 113 -17.57 8.71 -18.61
C GLY A 113 -16.35 9.39 -17.99
N ARG A 114 -16.31 10.73 -18.07
CA ARG A 114 -15.18 11.52 -17.55
C ARG A 114 -15.20 11.71 -16.02
N ARG A 115 -16.31 11.41 -15.35
CA ARG A 115 -16.45 11.51 -13.87
C ARG A 115 -15.85 10.31 -13.17
N VAL A 116 -14.71 9.82 -13.66
CA VAL A 116 -13.97 8.69 -13.09
C VAL A 116 -12.53 9.10 -12.86
N VAL A 117 -12.05 8.84 -11.65
CA VAL A 117 -10.65 8.84 -11.26
C VAL A 117 -10.15 7.41 -11.26
N VAL A 118 -9.07 7.14 -11.95
CA VAL A 118 -8.39 5.82 -11.92
C VAL A 118 -7.31 5.86 -10.85
N LEU A 119 -7.50 5.14 -9.76
CA LEU A 119 -6.52 5.04 -8.67
C LEU A 119 -5.61 3.83 -8.90
N VAL A 120 -4.31 4.07 -9.03
CA VAL A 120 -3.29 3.03 -9.26
C VAL A 120 -2.19 3.15 -8.22
N HIS A 121 -2.12 2.21 -7.28
CA HIS A 121 -1.06 2.21 -6.27
C HIS A 121 0.31 1.86 -6.87
N HIS A 122 0.35 0.89 -7.78
CA HIS A 122 1.53 0.50 -8.56
C HIS A 122 1.12 -0.36 -9.75
N CYS A 123 1.98 -0.45 -10.75
CA CYS A 123 1.78 -1.35 -11.89
C CYS A 123 2.18 -2.79 -11.51
N HIS A 124 1.35 -3.77 -11.90
CA HIS A 124 1.46 -5.18 -11.46
C HIS A 124 2.32 -6.05 -12.40
N ARG A 125 3.15 -5.47 -13.26
CA ARG A 125 3.95 -6.21 -14.26
C ARG A 125 4.69 -7.41 -13.68
N ALA A 126 5.34 -7.22 -12.54
CA ALA A 126 6.11 -8.29 -11.88
C ALA A 126 5.23 -9.30 -11.11
N GLN A 127 3.96 -9.01 -10.90
CA GLN A 127 3.03 -9.86 -10.14
C GLN A 127 2.17 -10.73 -11.04
N TRP A 128 1.89 -10.30 -12.29
CA TRP A 128 1.07 -11.04 -13.23
C TRP A 128 1.55 -12.47 -13.54
N PRO A 129 2.88 -12.76 -13.60
CA PRO A 129 3.35 -14.14 -13.81
C PRO A 129 2.89 -15.13 -12.74
N VAL A 130 2.59 -14.67 -11.51
CA VAL A 130 2.07 -15.52 -10.41
C VAL A 130 0.66 -16.05 -10.73
N ALA A 131 -0.11 -15.36 -11.56
CA ALA A 131 -1.44 -15.80 -12.00
C ALA A 131 -1.39 -16.88 -13.10
N GLY A 132 -0.19 -17.27 -13.54
CA GLY A 132 0.02 -18.21 -14.63
C GLY A 132 0.18 -17.55 -16.00
N PRO A 133 0.65 -18.28 -17.02
CA PRO A 133 1.10 -17.70 -18.28
C PRO A 133 -0.03 -17.03 -19.10
N VAL A 134 -1.22 -17.60 -19.09
CA VAL A 134 -2.37 -17.10 -19.88
C VAL A 134 -3.01 -15.91 -19.18
N LEU A 135 -3.44 -16.10 -17.91
CA LEU A 135 -4.06 -15.02 -17.13
C LEU A 135 -3.10 -13.85 -16.91
N GLY A 136 -1.82 -14.13 -16.72
CA GLY A 136 -0.80 -13.10 -16.58
C GLY A 136 -0.65 -12.23 -17.83
N ARG A 137 -0.66 -12.84 -19.03
CA ARG A 137 -0.60 -12.09 -20.30
C ARG A 137 -1.85 -11.24 -20.53
N ILE A 138 -3.04 -11.83 -20.29
CA ILE A 138 -4.32 -11.11 -20.44
C ILE A 138 -4.38 -9.95 -19.44
N GLY A 139 -4.06 -10.21 -18.16
CA GLY A 139 -4.08 -9.18 -17.12
C GLY A 139 -3.11 -8.04 -17.43
N TRP A 140 -1.89 -8.36 -17.84
CA TRP A 140 -0.93 -7.34 -18.24
C TRP A 140 -1.37 -6.56 -19.48
N PHE A 141 -1.97 -7.21 -20.47
CA PHE A 141 -2.54 -6.52 -21.64
C PHE A 141 -3.66 -5.55 -21.23
N VAL A 142 -4.56 -5.99 -20.33
CA VAL A 142 -5.64 -5.13 -19.82
C VAL A 142 -5.06 -3.94 -19.04
N GLU A 143 -4.12 -4.17 -18.13
CA GLU A 143 -3.51 -3.13 -17.32
C GLU A 143 -2.68 -2.15 -18.15
N SER A 144 -1.83 -2.66 -19.07
CA SER A 144 -0.84 -1.85 -19.77
C SER A 144 -1.33 -1.22 -21.09
N ARG A 145 -2.38 -1.77 -21.71
CA ARG A 145 -2.84 -1.31 -23.03
C ARG A 145 -4.31 -0.90 -23.04
N LEU A 146 -5.19 -1.76 -22.53
CA LEU A 146 -6.63 -1.51 -22.61
C LEU A 146 -7.05 -0.39 -21.67
N SER A 147 -6.65 -0.47 -20.39
CA SER A 147 -7.04 0.52 -19.38
C SER A 147 -6.55 1.94 -19.72
N PRO A 148 -5.28 2.19 -20.09
CA PRO A 148 -4.84 3.53 -20.49
C PRO A 148 -5.56 4.08 -21.70
N ARG A 149 -5.88 3.24 -22.70
CA ARG A 149 -6.64 3.67 -23.87
C ARG A 149 -8.09 4.04 -23.55
N LEU A 150 -8.77 3.23 -22.76
CA LEU A 150 -10.13 3.50 -22.30
C LEU A 150 -10.19 4.77 -21.46
N ASN A 151 -9.24 4.94 -20.56
CA ASN A 151 -9.21 6.04 -19.59
C ASN A 151 -8.38 7.26 -20.07
N ARG A 152 -8.07 7.36 -21.37
CA ARG A 152 -7.23 8.44 -21.93
C ARG A 152 -7.73 9.88 -21.65
N ARG A 153 -8.96 10.04 -21.17
CA ARG A 153 -9.59 11.32 -20.83
C ARG A 153 -10.05 11.35 -19.38
N ASN A 154 -9.52 10.49 -18.55
CA ASN A 154 -9.80 10.43 -17.11
C ASN A 154 -8.60 10.88 -16.32
N GLN A 155 -8.86 11.37 -15.13
CA GLN A 155 -7.85 11.65 -14.12
C GLN A 155 -7.26 10.33 -13.60
N TYR A 156 -5.95 10.30 -13.41
CA TYR A 156 -5.26 9.25 -12.68
C TYR A 156 -4.77 9.78 -11.33
N VAL A 157 -4.83 8.94 -10.33
CA VAL A 157 -4.21 9.18 -9.03
C VAL A 157 -3.27 8.03 -8.72
N THR A 158 -2.11 8.34 -8.21
CA THR A 158 -1.16 7.36 -7.69
C THR A 158 -0.55 7.85 -6.39
N VAL A 159 0.20 6.98 -5.71
CA VAL A 159 0.68 7.23 -4.34
C VAL A 159 2.16 7.64 -4.28
N SER A 160 2.87 7.66 -5.41
CA SER A 160 4.29 8.01 -5.45
C SER A 160 4.72 8.52 -6.83
N LEU A 161 5.79 9.30 -6.86
CA LEU A 161 6.41 9.76 -8.11
C LEU A 161 6.93 8.60 -9.00
N PRO A 162 7.54 7.53 -8.46
CA PRO A 162 7.89 6.35 -9.26
C PRO A 162 6.69 5.68 -9.91
N SER A 163 5.55 5.54 -9.19
CA SER A 163 4.34 4.99 -9.77
C SER A 163 3.74 5.91 -10.85
N ALA A 164 3.88 7.23 -10.71
CA ALA A 164 3.49 8.18 -11.76
C ALA A 164 4.34 7.98 -13.02
N ARG A 165 5.66 7.82 -12.89
CA ARG A 165 6.56 7.50 -14.02
C ARG A 165 6.20 6.18 -14.70
N ASP A 166 5.83 5.15 -13.93
CA ASP A 166 5.34 3.89 -14.50
C ASP A 166 4.07 4.12 -15.34
N LEU A 167 3.12 4.94 -14.89
CA LEU A 167 1.90 5.28 -15.64
C LEU A 167 2.21 6.04 -16.93
N VAL A 168 3.14 6.99 -16.90
CA VAL A 168 3.61 7.70 -18.10
C VAL A 168 4.22 6.72 -19.10
N ALA A 169 5.02 5.76 -18.65
CA ALA A 169 5.59 4.70 -19.49
C ALA A 169 4.51 3.79 -20.13
N LEU A 170 3.32 3.69 -19.53
CA LEU A 170 2.15 3.01 -20.11
C LEU A 170 1.32 3.90 -21.04
N GLY A 171 1.73 5.15 -21.28
CA GLY A 171 1.07 6.09 -22.20
C GLY A 171 -0.01 6.97 -21.55
N VAL A 172 -0.07 7.03 -20.21
CA VAL A 172 -0.90 8.04 -19.52
C VAL A 172 -0.19 9.38 -19.59
N ARG A 173 -0.92 10.45 -19.93
CA ARG A 173 -0.35 11.79 -20.04
C ARG A 173 -0.04 12.35 -18.65
N ASN A 174 1.13 12.98 -18.51
CA ASN A 174 1.61 13.48 -17.21
C ASN A 174 0.64 14.49 -16.57
N GLU A 175 0.00 15.35 -17.37
CA GLU A 175 -0.99 16.33 -16.90
C GLU A 175 -2.27 15.71 -16.34
N GLN A 176 -2.47 14.40 -16.50
CA GLN A 176 -3.61 13.64 -15.96
C GLN A 176 -3.25 12.84 -14.70
N ILE A 177 -2.02 12.95 -14.19
CA ILE A 177 -1.54 12.14 -13.06
C ILE A 177 -1.31 13.03 -11.85
N ALA A 178 -2.15 12.89 -10.84
CA ALA A 178 -1.94 13.44 -9.52
C ALA A 178 -1.28 12.40 -8.59
N VAL A 179 -0.34 12.84 -7.77
CA VAL A 179 0.29 12.01 -6.75
C VAL A 179 -0.29 12.41 -5.40
N VAL A 180 -1.11 11.53 -4.82
CA VAL A 180 -1.71 11.68 -3.50
C VAL A 180 -1.09 10.59 -2.61
N ARG A 181 -0.12 10.99 -1.78
CA ARG A 181 0.61 10.06 -0.91
C ARG A 181 -0.29 9.44 0.13
N ASN A 182 0.14 8.30 0.68
CA ASN A 182 -0.55 7.70 1.81
C ASN A 182 -0.36 8.58 3.06
N GLY A 183 -1.37 8.60 3.89
CA GLY A 183 -1.24 9.07 5.26
C GLY A 183 -0.66 7.98 6.17
N LEU A 184 -0.50 8.33 7.43
CA LEU A 184 -0.01 7.47 8.49
C LEU A 184 -0.97 7.56 9.67
N ASP A 185 -1.30 6.42 10.26
CA ASP A 185 -2.04 6.38 11.53
C ASP A 185 -1.07 6.73 12.67
N GLU A 186 -1.57 7.43 13.69
CA GLU A 186 -0.76 7.71 14.87
C GLU A 186 -0.41 6.40 15.59
N ALA A 187 0.85 6.25 15.96
CA ALA A 187 1.27 5.12 16.76
C ALA A 187 0.60 5.18 18.16
N PRO A 188 0.15 4.04 18.70
CA PRO A 188 -0.41 4.02 20.06
C PRO A 188 0.57 4.63 21.07
N ALA A 189 0.09 5.52 21.93
CA ALA A 189 0.94 6.23 22.92
C ALA A 189 1.73 5.27 23.80
N SER A 190 1.17 4.11 24.13
CA SER A 190 1.84 3.05 24.90
C SER A 190 3.06 2.45 24.21
N SER A 191 3.16 2.56 22.90
CA SER A 191 4.27 2.01 22.10
C SER A 191 5.37 3.04 21.79
N LEU A 192 5.19 4.31 22.15
CA LEU A 192 6.18 5.36 21.86
C LEU A 192 7.22 5.55 22.97
N SER A 193 6.97 5.03 24.15
CA SER A 193 7.79 5.27 25.37
C SER A 193 8.65 4.08 25.80
N GLY A 194 8.66 2.97 25.05
CA GLY A 194 9.46 1.79 25.39
C GLY A 194 10.94 1.93 25.01
N PRO A 195 11.87 1.31 25.74
CA PRO A 195 13.27 1.26 25.33
C PRO A 195 13.44 0.36 24.11
N ARG A 196 14.42 0.67 23.27
CA ARG A 196 14.90 -0.29 22.27
C ARG A 196 15.44 -1.55 22.94
N SER A 197 15.40 -2.68 22.24
CA SER A 197 16.05 -3.90 22.72
C SER A 197 17.54 -3.67 23.03
N GLY A 198 18.03 -4.21 24.13
CA GLY A 198 19.46 -4.23 24.42
C GLY A 198 20.27 -5.14 23.50
N ALA A 199 19.61 -6.09 22.81
CA ALA A 199 20.21 -6.94 21.80
C ALA A 199 19.82 -6.44 20.37
N PRO A 200 20.68 -6.65 19.36
CA PRO A 200 20.42 -6.21 18.00
C PRO A 200 19.20 -6.93 17.40
N ARG A 201 18.17 -6.16 17.02
CA ARG A 201 16.93 -6.63 16.41
C ARG A 201 16.70 -6.00 15.05
N VAL A 202 16.47 -6.84 14.07
CA VAL A 202 16.03 -6.47 12.72
C VAL A 202 14.55 -6.81 12.60
N VAL A 203 13.76 -5.95 11.95
CA VAL A 203 12.35 -6.23 11.72
C VAL A 203 12.03 -6.18 10.21
N VAL A 204 11.17 -7.09 9.78
CA VAL A 204 10.46 -7.05 8.49
C VAL A 204 8.98 -6.89 8.79
N LEU A 205 8.36 -5.81 8.30
CA LEU A 205 6.92 -5.57 8.39
C LEU A 205 6.31 -5.65 6.99
N SER A 206 5.63 -6.76 6.67
CA SER A 206 5.15 -6.97 5.30
C SER A 206 4.17 -8.14 5.21
N ARG A 207 3.36 -8.15 4.14
CA ARG A 207 2.65 -9.38 3.74
C ARG A 207 3.65 -10.42 3.26
N LEU A 208 3.46 -11.68 3.66
CA LEU A 208 4.36 -12.77 3.26
C LEU A 208 3.98 -13.32 1.88
N VAL A 209 4.53 -12.68 0.84
CA VAL A 209 4.32 -13.01 -0.57
C VAL A 209 5.64 -12.87 -1.36
N PRO A 210 5.83 -13.61 -2.48
CA PRO A 210 7.14 -13.72 -3.15
C PRO A 210 7.83 -12.40 -3.51
N HIS A 211 7.08 -11.39 -3.98
CA HIS A 211 7.66 -10.12 -4.42
C HIS A 211 8.16 -9.24 -3.26
N LYS A 212 7.92 -9.64 -2.02
CA LYS A 212 8.49 -8.99 -0.83
C LYS A 212 9.90 -9.48 -0.51
N GLN A 213 10.35 -10.58 -1.11
CA GLN A 213 11.72 -11.11 -1.02
C GLN A 213 12.26 -11.18 0.41
N ILE A 214 11.43 -11.65 1.34
CA ILE A 214 11.80 -11.75 2.77
C ILE A 214 13.00 -12.69 2.95
N GLU A 215 13.21 -13.60 2.02
CA GLU A 215 14.37 -14.48 1.93
C GLU A 215 15.69 -13.69 1.99
N ASP A 216 15.76 -12.53 1.30
CA ASP A 216 16.97 -11.70 1.29
C ASP A 216 17.28 -11.12 2.69
N ALA A 217 16.26 -10.79 3.48
CA ALA A 217 16.44 -10.36 4.87
C ALA A 217 16.90 -11.53 5.77
N LEU A 218 16.34 -12.73 5.55
CA LEU A 218 16.75 -13.95 6.26
C LEU A 218 18.22 -14.28 5.97
N GLU A 219 18.63 -14.25 4.71
CA GLU A 219 20.00 -14.54 4.29
C GLU A 219 20.99 -13.49 4.79
N ALA A 220 20.61 -12.20 4.78
CA ALA A 220 21.44 -11.13 5.30
C ALA A 220 21.68 -11.28 6.82
N VAL A 221 20.64 -11.59 7.58
CA VAL A 221 20.76 -11.83 9.04
C VAL A 221 21.57 -13.10 9.30
N ALA A 222 21.38 -14.18 8.52
CA ALA A 222 22.16 -15.41 8.64
C ALA A 222 23.66 -15.16 8.43
N ALA A 223 24.01 -14.36 7.44
CA ALA A 223 25.41 -14.03 7.13
C ALA A 223 26.08 -13.20 8.25
N LEU A 224 25.32 -12.33 8.93
CA LEU A 224 25.85 -11.44 9.97
C LEU A 224 25.85 -12.05 11.37
N ARG A 225 25.01 -13.02 11.65
CA ARG A 225 24.85 -13.63 12.96
C ARG A 225 26.13 -14.15 13.60
N PRO A 226 27.07 -14.80 12.89
CA PRO A 226 28.34 -15.25 13.47
C PRO A 226 29.21 -14.11 14.02
N GLN A 227 29.03 -12.90 13.50
CA GLN A 227 29.83 -11.72 13.83
C GLN A 227 29.10 -10.73 14.77
N ILE A 228 27.78 -10.89 14.94
CA ILE A 228 26.93 -10.03 15.77
C ILE A 228 26.15 -10.89 16.76
N PRO A 229 26.68 -11.10 17.96
CA PRO A 229 26.03 -11.93 18.99
C PRO A 229 24.65 -11.42 19.36
N GLY A 230 23.68 -12.33 19.49
CA GLY A 230 22.31 -12.01 19.87
C GLY A 230 21.47 -11.38 18.75
N LEU A 231 21.98 -11.33 17.51
CA LEU A 231 21.22 -10.80 16.38
C LEU A 231 19.94 -11.63 16.13
N HIS A 232 18.81 -10.95 16.10
CA HIS A 232 17.47 -11.53 15.98
C HIS A 232 16.68 -10.85 14.87
N LEU A 233 15.84 -11.61 14.15
CA LEU A 233 14.94 -11.11 13.13
C LEU A 233 13.49 -11.34 13.53
N ASP A 234 12.73 -10.26 13.60
CA ASP A 234 11.28 -10.27 13.80
C ASP A 234 10.57 -10.11 12.46
N ILE A 235 9.65 -11.01 12.13
CA ILE A 235 8.83 -10.95 10.90
C ILE A 235 7.38 -10.72 11.31
N VAL A 236 6.88 -9.51 11.06
CA VAL A 236 5.51 -9.10 11.34
C VAL A 236 4.70 -9.10 10.05
N GLY A 237 3.58 -9.82 10.07
CA GLY A 237 2.68 -10.01 8.95
C GLY A 237 2.44 -11.47 8.62
N ASP A 238 1.50 -11.72 7.71
CA ASP A 238 1.14 -13.07 7.28
C ASP A 238 0.92 -13.14 5.76
N GLY A 239 0.82 -14.36 5.23
CA GLY A 239 0.58 -14.61 3.82
C GLY A 239 0.84 -16.06 3.42
N TRP A 240 0.40 -16.40 2.20
CA TRP A 240 0.48 -17.77 1.70
C TRP A 240 1.92 -18.27 1.47
N TRP A 241 2.91 -17.38 1.54
CA TRP A 241 4.34 -17.70 1.40
C TRP A 241 5.00 -18.09 2.74
N ARG A 242 4.29 -17.93 3.86
CA ARG A 242 4.81 -18.14 5.22
C ARG A 242 5.52 -19.50 5.40
N GLN A 243 4.90 -20.59 4.94
CA GLN A 243 5.50 -21.92 5.09
C GLN A 243 6.87 -22.03 4.41
N ARG A 244 7.02 -21.46 3.21
CA ARG A 244 8.31 -21.47 2.50
C ARG A 244 9.38 -20.67 3.24
N LEU A 245 9.03 -19.57 3.87
CA LEU A 245 9.96 -18.79 4.70
C LEU A 245 10.37 -19.57 5.95
N VAL A 246 9.44 -20.24 6.62
CA VAL A 246 9.74 -21.11 7.77
C VAL A 246 10.71 -22.23 7.37
N ASP A 247 10.50 -22.87 6.22
CA ASP A 247 11.39 -23.91 5.71
C ASP A 247 12.75 -23.34 5.30
N HIS A 248 12.79 -22.08 4.84
CA HIS A 248 14.06 -21.38 4.54
C HIS A 248 14.85 -21.09 5.82
N VAL A 249 14.19 -20.60 6.90
CA VAL A 249 14.80 -20.39 8.21
C VAL A 249 15.43 -21.68 8.76
N ARG A 250 14.74 -22.83 8.60
CA ARG A 250 15.29 -24.13 9.01
C ARG A 250 16.54 -24.52 8.23
N ARG A 251 16.54 -24.31 6.89
CA ARG A 251 17.73 -24.57 6.05
C ARG A 251 18.93 -23.69 6.42
N LEU A 252 18.66 -22.45 6.85
CA LEU A 252 19.71 -21.54 7.32
C LEU A 252 20.18 -21.83 8.77
N GLY A 253 19.54 -22.76 9.47
CA GLY A 253 19.87 -23.05 10.89
C GLY A 253 19.52 -21.91 11.83
N MET A 254 18.50 -21.09 11.53
CA MET A 254 18.18 -19.86 12.26
C MET A 254 16.89 -19.94 13.08
N SER A 255 16.40 -21.13 13.40
CA SER A 255 15.12 -21.31 14.08
C SER A 255 15.06 -20.65 15.47
N ASP A 256 16.18 -20.43 16.11
CA ASP A 256 16.33 -19.75 17.41
C ASP A 256 16.51 -18.22 17.30
N ALA A 257 16.74 -17.70 16.10
CA ALA A 257 17.02 -16.29 15.83
C ALA A 257 15.94 -15.59 14.98
N VAL A 258 14.85 -16.26 14.66
CA VAL A 258 13.74 -15.68 13.86
C VAL A 258 12.41 -15.91 14.54
N THR A 259 11.66 -14.83 14.73
CA THR A 259 10.28 -14.89 15.24
C THR A 259 9.29 -14.48 14.16
N PHE A 260 8.34 -15.37 13.85
CA PHE A 260 7.19 -15.06 13.00
C PHE A 260 5.99 -14.66 13.87
N HIS A 261 5.70 -13.39 13.95
CA HIS A 261 4.58 -12.86 14.75
C HIS A 261 3.19 -13.12 14.11
N GLY A 262 3.16 -13.37 12.79
CA GLY A 262 1.90 -13.48 12.07
C GLY A 262 1.22 -12.11 11.93
N HIS A 263 -0.10 -12.13 11.71
CA HIS A 263 -0.92 -10.92 11.74
C HIS A 263 -1.18 -10.53 13.19
N VAL A 264 -0.73 -9.35 13.57
CA VAL A 264 -0.86 -8.81 14.93
C VAL A 264 -1.70 -7.54 14.93
N ASP A 265 -2.20 -7.13 16.09
CA ASP A 265 -2.83 -5.83 16.27
C ASP A 265 -1.83 -4.67 16.20
N ASP A 266 -2.34 -3.44 16.11
CA ASP A 266 -1.50 -2.25 15.97
C ASP A 266 -0.59 -2.05 17.20
N VAL A 267 -1.06 -2.32 18.40
CA VAL A 267 -0.25 -2.16 19.63
C VAL A 267 0.97 -3.09 19.59
N THR A 268 0.75 -4.36 19.30
CA THR A 268 1.82 -5.36 19.16
C THR A 268 2.78 -5.02 18.03
N LYS A 269 2.25 -4.61 16.85
CA LYS A 269 3.05 -4.15 15.71
C LYS A 269 4.01 -3.03 16.11
N HIS A 270 3.47 -2.00 16.74
CA HIS A 270 4.24 -0.83 17.15
C HIS A 270 5.24 -1.15 18.27
N HIS A 271 4.94 -2.07 19.19
CA HIS A 271 5.92 -2.54 20.19
C HIS A 271 7.10 -3.28 19.53
N VAL A 272 6.86 -4.13 18.54
CA VAL A 272 7.92 -4.79 17.77
C VAL A 272 8.79 -3.77 17.05
N LEU A 273 8.18 -2.80 16.37
CA LEU A 273 8.90 -1.71 15.71
C LEU A 273 9.74 -0.91 16.70
N GLN A 274 9.17 -0.49 17.83
CA GLN A 274 9.86 0.26 18.89
C GLN A 274 11.10 -0.48 19.43
N SER A 275 11.02 -1.80 19.60
CA SER A 275 12.13 -2.61 20.10
C SER A 275 13.23 -2.85 19.05
N SER A 276 12.97 -2.55 17.78
CA SER A 276 13.86 -2.88 16.67
C SER A 276 14.94 -1.82 16.44
N TRP A 277 16.08 -2.25 15.92
CA TRP A 277 17.19 -1.38 15.56
C TRP A 277 17.13 -0.93 14.09
N VAL A 278 16.77 -1.84 13.20
CA VAL A 278 16.71 -1.61 11.75
C VAL A 278 15.48 -2.31 11.18
N HIS A 279 14.75 -1.61 10.30
CA HIS A 279 13.71 -2.20 9.46
C HIS A 279 14.31 -2.55 8.11
N VAL A 280 14.04 -3.76 7.61
CA VAL A 280 14.45 -4.21 6.27
C VAL A 280 13.22 -4.50 5.44
N LEU A 281 13.12 -3.85 4.27
CA LEU A 281 12.02 -4.06 3.33
C LEU A 281 12.60 -4.39 1.94
N PRO A 282 12.99 -5.68 1.70
CA PRO A 282 13.72 -6.08 0.50
C PRO A 282 12.79 -6.36 -0.69
N SER A 283 11.72 -5.58 -0.82
CA SER A 283 10.70 -5.75 -1.85
C SER A 283 11.21 -5.44 -3.25
N ARG A 284 10.79 -6.21 -4.25
CA ARG A 284 11.02 -5.91 -5.68
C ARG A 284 10.10 -4.83 -6.22
N LYS A 285 8.92 -4.66 -5.63
CA LYS A 285 7.95 -3.64 -6.04
C LYS A 285 7.14 -3.15 -4.85
N GLU A 286 7.11 -1.84 -4.70
CA GLU A 286 6.26 -1.12 -3.76
C GLU A 286 5.53 0.02 -4.47
N GLY A 287 4.31 0.31 -4.04
CA GLY A 287 3.62 1.53 -4.44
C GLY A 287 4.23 2.75 -3.77
N TRP A 288 4.46 2.65 -2.46
CA TRP A 288 5.09 3.70 -1.65
C TRP A 288 5.89 3.11 -0.47
N GLY A 289 5.32 2.14 0.29
CA GLY A 289 5.95 1.50 1.44
C GLY A 289 5.47 2.07 2.77
N LEU A 290 4.20 1.84 3.14
CA LEU A 290 3.66 2.25 4.44
C LEU A 290 4.52 1.75 5.61
N ALA A 291 5.03 0.52 5.54
CA ALA A 291 5.90 -0.04 6.57
C ALA A 291 7.16 0.81 6.85
N VAL A 292 7.67 1.55 5.86
CA VAL A 292 8.80 2.47 6.04
C VAL A 292 8.45 3.59 7.01
N VAL A 293 7.30 4.21 6.82
CA VAL A 293 6.89 5.34 7.67
C VAL A 293 6.33 4.89 9.01
N GLU A 294 5.78 3.68 9.09
CA GLU A 294 5.41 3.05 10.36
C GLU A 294 6.66 2.76 11.22
N ALA A 295 7.74 2.24 10.64
CA ALA A 295 9.02 2.06 11.32
C ALA A 295 9.64 3.41 11.70
N ALA A 296 9.53 4.40 10.83
CA ALA A 296 10.04 5.75 11.04
C ALA A 296 9.42 6.46 12.25
N GLN A 297 8.14 6.20 12.60
CA GLN A 297 7.52 6.74 13.82
C GLN A 297 8.30 6.38 15.09
N HIS A 298 9.00 5.26 15.07
CA HIS A 298 9.83 4.76 16.18
C HIS A 298 11.32 5.09 16.02
N ALA A 299 11.65 6.03 15.15
CA ALA A 299 13.04 6.35 14.79
C ALA A 299 13.84 5.11 14.32
N VAL A 300 13.20 4.14 13.68
CA VAL A 300 13.82 2.95 13.10
C VAL A 300 14.09 3.18 11.63
N PRO A 301 15.37 3.29 11.21
CA PRO A 301 15.72 3.51 9.81
C PRO A 301 15.43 2.26 8.99
N THR A 302 15.02 2.46 7.72
CA THR A 302 14.73 1.37 6.78
C THR A 302 15.86 1.19 5.78
N ILE A 303 16.19 -0.07 5.49
CA ILE A 303 16.97 -0.46 4.31
C ILE A 303 16.03 -1.13 3.31
N GLY A 304 16.05 -0.71 2.05
CA GLY A 304 15.23 -1.30 1.01
C GLY A 304 15.86 -1.25 -0.38
N TYR A 305 15.34 -2.05 -1.31
CA TYR A 305 15.86 -2.04 -2.68
C TYR A 305 15.38 -0.82 -3.47
N ARG A 306 16.31 -0.16 -4.16
CA ARG A 306 16.02 0.97 -5.05
C ARG A 306 15.10 0.58 -6.20
N CYS A 307 15.24 -0.64 -6.71
CA CYS A 307 14.42 -1.18 -7.79
C CYS A 307 12.93 -1.36 -7.41
N ALA A 308 12.59 -1.32 -6.12
CA ALA A 308 11.20 -1.38 -5.67
C ALA A 308 10.35 -0.18 -6.14
N GLY A 309 10.99 0.86 -6.62
CA GLY A 309 10.34 2.07 -7.12
C GLY A 309 9.81 2.94 -5.98
N GLY A 310 8.62 2.66 -5.46
CA GLY A 310 7.97 3.47 -4.43
C GLY A 310 8.82 3.76 -3.19
N LEU A 311 9.78 2.89 -2.85
CA LEU A 311 10.70 3.12 -1.73
C LEU A 311 11.58 4.36 -1.93
N SER A 312 11.92 4.74 -3.17
CA SER A 312 12.67 5.96 -3.45
C SER A 312 11.86 7.26 -3.23
N ASP A 313 10.59 7.15 -2.90
CA ASP A 313 9.74 8.29 -2.49
C ASP A 313 9.51 8.31 -0.97
N SER A 314 9.42 7.15 -0.33
CA SER A 314 9.28 7.03 1.13
C SER A 314 10.61 7.12 1.88
N ILE A 315 11.72 6.67 1.28
CA ILE A 315 13.08 6.75 1.84
C ILE A 315 13.87 7.85 1.11
N VAL A 316 14.41 8.80 1.85
CA VAL A 316 15.44 9.72 1.35
C VAL A 316 16.79 9.07 1.63
N ASP A 317 17.42 8.54 0.57
CA ASP A 317 18.64 7.74 0.64
C ASP A 317 19.79 8.49 1.35
N GLY A 318 20.41 7.82 2.32
CA GLY A 318 21.46 8.42 3.17
C GLY A 318 20.97 9.45 4.19
N VAL A 319 19.65 9.73 4.25
CA VAL A 319 19.07 10.75 5.14
C VAL A 319 18.05 10.12 6.11
N THR A 320 17.05 9.39 5.61
CA THR A 320 16.00 8.76 6.43
C THR A 320 16.07 7.23 6.42
N GLY A 321 17.03 6.67 5.71
CA GLY A 321 17.26 5.25 5.52
C GLY A 321 18.24 5.04 4.38
N LEU A 322 18.38 3.80 3.94
CA LEU A 322 19.33 3.43 2.90
C LEU A 322 18.63 2.68 1.77
N LEU A 323 18.94 3.04 0.53
CA LEU A 323 18.54 2.32 -0.67
C LEU A 323 19.72 1.57 -1.24
N VAL A 324 19.52 0.28 -1.51
CA VAL A 324 20.56 -0.64 -2.00
C VAL A 324 20.17 -1.24 -3.36
N ASP A 325 21.16 -1.66 -4.14
CA ASP A 325 20.95 -2.18 -5.49
C ASP A 325 21.19 -3.70 -5.60
N SER A 326 21.77 -4.31 -4.57
CA SER A 326 22.06 -5.75 -4.54
C SER A 326 21.93 -6.35 -3.14
N HIS A 327 21.81 -7.68 -3.08
CA HIS A 327 21.81 -8.41 -1.80
C HIS A 327 23.14 -8.23 -1.03
N ALA A 328 24.27 -8.19 -1.73
CA ALA A 328 25.57 -7.96 -1.09
C ALA A 328 25.62 -6.57 -0.43
N GLU A 329 25.07 -5.55 -1.09
CA GLU A 329 24.97 -4.22 -0.50
C GLU A 329 23.97 -4.19 0.66
N LEU A 330 22.86 -4.95 0.59
CA LEU A 330 21.93 -5.09 1.72
C LEU A 330 22.66 -5.61 2.97
N VAL A 331 23.46 -6.65 2.82
CA VAL A 331 24.27 -7.21 3.92
C VAL A 331 25.24 -6.17 4.49
N ASP A 332 26.01 -5.50 3.63
CA ASP A 332 26.98 -4.47 4.05
C ASP A 332 26.30 -3.31 4.80
N ARG A 333 25.21 -2.78 4.26
CA ARG A 333 24.48 -1.68 4.90
C ARG A 333 23.80 -2.09 6.18
N LEU A 334 23.29 -3.32 6.26
CA LEU A 334 22.71 -3.87 7.48
C LEU A 334 23.79 -4.02 8.56
N GLU A 335 24.95 -4.60 8.23
CA GLU A 335 26.09 -4.70 9.17
C GLU A 335 26.48 -3.32 9.70
N ARG A 336 26.62 -2.34 8.80
CA ARG A 336 26.99 -0.98 9.16
C ARG A 336 26.00 -0.37 10.16
N LEU A 337 24.67 -0.47 9.92
CA LEU A 337 23.68 0.08 10.84
C LEU A 337 23.62 -0.69 12.18
N LEU A 338 23.95 -1.97 12.20
CA LEU A 338 23.99 -2.76 13.42
C LEU A 338 25.21 -2.39 14.28
N ARG A 339 26.36 -2.05 13.68
CA ARG A 339 27.61 -1.71 14.37
C ARG A 339 27.78 -0.24 14.68
N ASP A 340 27.12 0.65 13.92
CA ASP A 340 27.25 2.11 14.07
C ASP A 340 25.97 2.72 14.67
N PRO A 341 25.86 2.83 16.00
CA PRO A 341 24.68 3.42 16.64
C PRO A 341 24.48 4.89 16.31
N VAL A 342 25.57 5.65 16.07
CA VAL A 342 25.49 7.08 15.75
C VAL A 342 24.81 7.28 14.39
N LEU A 343 25.26 6.55 13.36
CA LEU A 343 24.63 6.60 12.05
C LEU A 343 23.18 6.12 12.10
N ARG A 344 22.91 5.00 12.77
CA ARG A 344 21.56 4.46 12.92
C ARG A 344 20.60 5.46 13.57
N ASP A 345 21.03 6.09 14.65
CA ASP A 345 20.20 7.04 15.40
C ASP A 345 19.99 8.36 14.61
N GLN A 346 21.01 8.82 13.88
CA GLN A 346 20.88 9.98 12.97
C GLN A 346 19.85 9.73 11.86
N LEU A 347 19.93 8.57 11.17
CA LEU A 347 18.97 8.21 10.13
C LEU A 347 17.57 8.04 10.73
N GLY A 348 17.47 7.37 11.87
CA GLY A 348 16.21 7.13 12.56
C GLY A 348 15.52 8.43 12.99
N ALA A 349 16.25 9.37 13.60
CA ALA A 349 15.70 10.66 14.00
C ALA A 349 15.15 11.47 12.81
N LYS A 350 15.88 11.50 11.69
CA LYS A 350 15.42 12.16 10.47
C LYS A 350 14.22 11.43 9.85
N ALA A 351 14.19 10.09 9.90
CA ALA A 351 13.05 9.32 9.45
C ALA A 351 11.80 9.64 10.29
N GLN A 352 11.95 9.74 11.62
CA GLN A 352 10.85 10.09 12.52
C GLN A 352 10.31 11.50 12.23
N THR A 353 11.18 12.49 12.06
CA THR A 353 10.75 13.85 11.66
C THR A 353 9.94 13.81 10.37
N ARG A 354 10.43 13.08 9.35
CA ARG A 354 9.74 12.96 8.08
C ARG A 354 8.41 12.22 8.18
N SER A 355 8.27 11.22 9.06
CA SER A 355 7.00 10.51 9.23
C SER A 355 5.86 11.42 9.67
N GLY A 356 6.15 12.50 10.40
CA GLY A 356 5.19 13.52 10.78
C GLY A 356 4.64 14.37 9.63
N GLU A 357 5.25 14.30 8.44
CA GLU A 357 4.76 14.99 7.23
C GLU A 357 3.55 14.27 6.58
N PHE A 358 3.21 13.06 7.03
CA PHE A 358 2.20 12.22 6.38
C PHE A 358 1.00 12.01 7.30
N SER A 359 -0.15 12.54 6.91
CA SER A 359 -1.41 12.32 7.64
C SER A 359 -2.53 11.91 6.69
N TRP A 360 -3.50 11.13 7.18
CA TRP A 360 -4.66 10.76 6.39
C TRP A 360 -5.56 11.96 6.08
N THR A 361 -5.54 13.00 6.91
CA THR A 361 -6.23 14.26 6.64
C THR A 361 -5.66 14.93 5.39
N GLN A 362 -4.34 15.10 5.31
CA GLN A 362 -3.69 15.65 4.11
C GLN A 362 -3.97 14.81 2.86
N SER A 363 -3.90 13.47 2.97
CA SER A 363 -4.22 12.57 1.85
C SER A 363 -5.68 12.72 1.38
N ALA A 364 -6.60 12.91 2.31
CA ALA A 364 -8.01 13.09 2.00
C ALA A 364 -8.31 14.47 1.40
N ASP A 365 -7.67 15.54 1.89
CA ASP A 365 -7.80 16.89 1.34
C ASP A 365 -7.25 16.96 -0.09
N ALA A 366 -6.08 16.34 -0.32
CA ALA A 366 -5.51 16.20 -1.65
C ALA A 366 -6.44 15.41 -2.58
N MET A 367 -6.98 14.27 -2.11
CA MET A 367 -7.95 13.49 -2.89
C MET A 367 -9.23 14.28 -3.14
N ALA A 368 -9.77 15.00 -2.17
CA ALA A 368 -10.96 15.85 -2.33
C ALA A 368 -10.74 16.92 -3.40
N SER A 369 -9.56 17.54 -3.42
CA SER A 369 -9.17 18.52 -4.44
C SER A 369 -9.18 17.92 -5.85
N VAL A 370 -8.61 16.71 -6.00
CA VAL A 370 -8.63 15.97 -7.28
C VAL A 370 -10.07 15.61 -7.69
N LEU A 371 -10.87 15.10 -6.75
CA LEU A 371 -12.27 14.73 -7.03
C LEU A 371 -13.10 15.95 -7.44
N HIS A 372 -12.87 17.08 -6.80
CA HIS A 372 -13.54 18.33 -7.14
C HIS A 372 -13.17 18.83 -8.55
N ALA A 373 -11.89 18.82 -8.90
CA ALA A 373 -11.42 19.17 -10.24
C ALA A 373 -12.07 18.27 -11.33
N VAL A 374 -12.11 16.95 -11.08
CA VAL A 374 -12.78 16.00 -11.98
C VAL A 374 -14.28 16.27 -12.12
N GLN A 375 -14.95 16.68 -11.04
CA GLN A 375 -16.38 17.05 -11.06
C GLN A 375 -16.65 18.22 -12.01
N VAL A 376 -15.74 19.19 -12.07
CA VAL A 376 -15.85 20.37 -12.94
C VAL A 376 -15.19 20.19 -14.32
N GLY A 377 -14.59 19.01 -14.56
CA GLY A 377 -14.02 18.64 -15.87
C GLY A 377 -12.55 19.03 -16.06
N GLU A 378 -11.84 19.33 -14.97
CA GLU A 378 -10.43 19.71 -14.95
C GLU A 378 -9.52 18.53 -14.58
N PHE A 379 -8.22 18.68 -14.88
CA PHE A 379 -7.18 17.75 -14.46
C PHE A 379 -6.27 18.36 -13.42
N VAL A 380 -5.77 17.51 -12.53
CA VAL A 380 -4.74 17.84 -11.54
C VAL A 380 -3.50 17.00 -11.84
N SER A 381 -2.32 17.59 -11.72
CA SER A 381 -1.05 16.90 -11.97
C SER A 381 -0.01 17.21 -10.90
N GLY A 382 0.98 16.29 -10.78
CA GLY A 382 2.05 16.42 -9.80
C GLY A 382 1.65 16.00 -8.39
N VAL A 383 2.45 16.38 -7.40
CA VAL A 383 2.18 16.10 -5.98
C VAL A 383 1.16 17.11 -5.47
N VAL A 384 0.08 16.60 -4.84
CA VAL A 384 -1.04 17.39 -4.32
C VAL A 384 -1.04 17.37 -2.81
#